data_0884c778f14d20ff6ceba66aa097609c
#
_entry.id   0884c778f14d20ff6ceba66aa097609c
#
_cell.length_a   1.000
_cell.length_b   1.000
_cell.length_c   1.000
_cell.angle_alpha   90.00
_cell.angle_beta   90.00
_cell.angle_gamma   90.00
#
_symmetry.space_group_name_H-M   'P 1'
#
loop_
_entity.id
_entity.type
_entity.pdbx_description
1 polymer ?
#
loop_
_entity_poly.entity_id
_entity_poly.type
_entity_poly.pdbx_seq_one_letter_code
_entity_poly.pdbx_strand_id
1 'polypeptide(L)'
;MTDRERPEPTTIQPVGRSVSRRTVIKGLAATGGLAATGGILAACSSGATPAPSTGGGETAAPSAGGESPAASAGGSITFGSNYSDDVPKNAMQAVVDAFTAKTGIEVAVNTVDHGSFQDQISSYLQGTPDDTFTWFAGYRMRFFAGQGLATDISDVWSEIGSNYSDAFKAASTGDDGKQYFIPFYNYPWVVIYRKSLFEEKGYSIPATWDDFKALGDRMKADGLVPLAFGDSDGWPAMGTFDILNMRLNGYDFHIGLMAGNEKWTDPKVASVFEKWRELLPYLQEGALGRTWQDAAQAMIGKQAGMYFLGTFAGEQASEADRPDLDFFPFPTLGTEFDSELGIDAPIDGFMVSKAPKNLEGAKEFMRFLATGEAQNIFLESSPNNVAAANDADTSAYTPFQQKMAEIIGGSGAIAQFLDRDTRPDFAGPNGMQGFLQNFINDPEQDLTAYLQTIQDFWDSLV
;
A
#
# COMPACT_ATOMS: atom_id res chain seq x y z
N MET A 1 15.90 -15.61 -68.79
CA MET A 1 16.71 -14.40 -69.05
C MET A 1 15.90 -13.23 -68.51
N THR A 2 16.22 -12.81 -67.33
CA THR A 2 16.56 -11.47 -66.85
C THR A 2 16.63 -11.55 -65.31
N ASP A 3 17.86 -11.49 -64.87
CA ASP A 3 18.21 -11.31 -63.41
C ASP A 3 17.57 -10.03 -62.88
N ARG A 4 16.98 -10.12 -61.68
CA ARG A 4 16.69 -8.95 -60.82
C ARG A 4 17.54 -9.08 -59.57
N GLU A 5 18.52 -8.20 -59.52
CA GLU A 5 19.39 -7.96 -58.36
C GLU A 5 18.59 -7.66 -57.10
N ARG A 6 19.00 -8.25 -56.00
CA ARG A 6 18.55 -7.88 -54.63
C ARG A 6 19.36 -6.68 -54.16
N PRO A 7 18.76 -5.70 -53.53
CA PRO A 7 19.52 -4.63 -52.85
C PRO A 7 20.15 -5.15 -51.56
N GLU A 8 21.40 -4.75 -51.31
CA GLU A 8 22.16 -5.03 -50.10
C GLU A 8 21.59 -4.28 -48.88
N PRO A 9 21.75 -4.82 -47.66
CA PRO A 9 21.26 -4.18 -46.43
C PRO A 9 22.18 -3.01 -46.01
N THR A 10 21.59 -1.82 -45.87
CA THR A 10 22.24 -0.61 -45.37
C THR A 10 22.53 -0.76 -43.88
N THR A 11 23.81 -0.77 -43.53
CA THR A 11 24.28 -0.79 -42.14
C THR A 11 24.08 0.60 -41.50
N ILE A 12 23.18 0.70 -40.53
CA ILE A 12 23.03 1.90 -39.73
C ILE A 12 24.00 1.80 -38.53
N GLN A 13 24.96 2.70 -38.49
CA GLN A 13 25.85 2.85 -37.33
C GLN A 13 25.15 3.60 -36.18
N PRO A 14 25.29 3.16 -34.92
CA PRO A 14 24.75 3.88 -33.80
C PRO A 14 25.67 5.04 -33.40
N VAL A 15 25.12 6.26 -33.42
CA VAL A 15 25.77 7.45 -32.82
C VAL A 15 25.45 7.48 -31.34
N GLY A 16 26.26 6.81 -30.54
CA GLY A 16 26.23 6.90 -29.10
C GLY A 16 27.28 7.87 -28.58
N ARG A 17 26.89 9.08 -28.16
CA ARG A 17 27.71 9.94 -27.33
C ARG A 17 27.34 9.69 -25.85
N SER A 18 28.19 8.94 -25.15
CA SER A 18 28.13 8.84 -23.69
C SER A 18 28.67 10.13 -23.06
N VAL A 19 27.85 10.84 -22.33
CA VAL A 19 28.27 11.99 -21.52
C VAL A 19 28.66 11.48 -20.14
N SER A 20 29.96 11.55 -19.83
CA SER A 20 30.55 11.16 -18.55
C SER A 20 30.10 12.13 -17.45
N ARG A 21 29.64 11.58 -16.30
CA ARG A 21 29.23 12.32 -15.08
C ARG A 21 30.32 13.18 -14.42
N ARG A 22 31.53 13.24 -14.96
CA ARG A 22 32.64 14.02 -14.41
C ARG A 22 32.79 15.44 -14.98
N THR A 23 31.98 15.89 -15.95
CA THR A 23 32.17 17.17 -16.64
C THR A 23 31.24 18.28 -16.12
N VAL A 24 30.34 18.02 -15.17
CA VAL A 24 29.37 19.01 -14.65
C VAL A 24 29.88 19.79 -13.40
N ILE A 25 31.03 19.45 -12.80
CA ILE A 25 31.51 20.10 -11.54
C ILE A 25 32.59 21.18 -11.78
N LYS A 26 32.86 21.62 -13.00
CA LYS A 26 33.89 22.65 -13.28
C LYS A 26 33.36 23.92 -13.96
N GLY A 27 32.18 24.41 -13.62
CA GLY A 27 31.59 25.57 -14.29
C GLY A 27 30.92 26.60 -13.39
N LEU A 28 31.28 26.75 -12.11
CA LEU A 28 30.72 27.81 -11.27
C LEU A 28 31.74 28.28 -10.21
N ALA A 29 32.78 28.95 -10.66
CA ALA A 29 33.65 29.77 -9.82
C ALA A 29 34.30 30.85 -10.67
N ALA A 30 33.66 32.00 -10.79
CA ALA A 30 34.31 33.31 -11.04
C ALA A 30 33.22 34.37 -11.29
N THR A 31 33.05 35.24 -10.31
CA THR A 31 32.81 36.70 -10.33
C THR A 31 32.29 37.05 -8.95
N GLY A 32 33.05 37.61 -8.09
CA GLY A 32 33.54 38.97 -7.93
C GLY A 32 32.59 39.67 -6.96
N GLY A 33 32.90 40.07 -5.77
CA GLY A 33 33.93 40.79 -5.15
C GLY A 33 33.42 42.14 -4.64
N LEU A 34 33.85 42.54 -3.44
CA LEU A 34 33.79 43.88 -2.79
C LEU A 34 32.50 44.23 -2.04
N ALA A 35 32.59 44.40 -0.80
CA ALA A 35 33.17 45.32 0.20
C ALA A 35 31.97 45.98 0.96
N ALA A 36 31.95 46.31 2.20
CA ALA A 36 32.87 46.60 3.25
C ALA A 36 32.06 47.05 4.50
N THR A 37 32.64 46.82 5.64
CA THR A 37 32.69 47.66 6.87
C THR A 37 31.36 47.96 7.63
N GLY A 38 31.30 47.54 8.86
CA GLY A 38 31.64 48.29 10.03
C GLY A 38 30.59 48.27 11.11
N GLY A 39 31.00 48.04 12.35
CA GLY A 39 30.31 48.66 13.49
C GLY A 39 30.07 47.76 14.70
N ILE A 40 31.08 47.63 15.52
CA ILE A 40 31.03 47.18 16.92
C ILE A 40 30.25 48.23 17.73
N LEU A 41 29.41 47.83 18.70
CA LEU A 41 29.45 48.44 20.03
C LEU A 41 28.64 47.59 21.03
N ALA A 42 29.37 47.20 22.07
CA ALA A 42 28.89 46.60 23.32
C ALA A 42 28.30 47.70 24.23
N ALA A 43 27.34 47.33 25.07
CA ALA A 43 27.13 48.00 26.33
C ALA A 43 26.50 47.06 27.37
N CYS A 44 27.27 46.80 28.41
CA CYS A 44 26.86 46.23 29.67
C CYS A 44 26.09 47.25 30.52
N SER A 45 25.18 46.80 31.38
CA SER A 45 25.14 47.17 32.81
C SER A 45 23.90 46.53 33.47
N SER A 46 24.16 45.69 34.46
CA SER A 46 24.00 45.86 35.93
C SER A 46 22.57 46.24 36.38
N GLY A 47 21.81 45.34 37.06
CA GLY A 47 21.99 44.92 38.42
C GLY A 47 20.91 45.53 39.28
N ALA A 48 20.12 44.73 39.99
CA ALA A 48 19.69 44.95 41.37
C ALA A 48 18.61 43.92 41.81
N THR A 49 18.96 43.14 42.78
CA THR A 49 18.04 42.43 43.69
C THR A 49 17.54 43.40 44.75
N PRO A 50 16.34 43.23 45.29
CA PRO A 50 16.20 43.12 46.74
C PRO A 50 15.31 41.98 47.22
N ALA A 51 15.68 41.44 48.35
CA ALA A 51 14.98 40.47 49.21
C ALA A 51 14.12 41.21 50.26
N PRO A 52 13.56 40.51 51.27
CA PRO A 52 12.22 39.91 51.28
C PRO A 52 11.31 40.61 52.29
N SER A 53 10.01 40.39 52.23
CA SER A 53 9.08 40.78 53.29
C SER A 53 8.19 39.61 53.66
N THR A 54 8.26 39.26 54.94
CA THR A 54 7.47 38.33 55.72
C THR A 54 6.06 38.85 56.00
N GLY A 55 5.07 37.92 56.03
CA GLY A 55 3.85 38.19 56.81
C GLY A 55 2.66 37.32 56.45
N GLY A 56 2.33 36.38 57.38
CA GLY A 56 0.98 36.14 57.82
C GLY A 56 0.11 35.12 57.03
N GLY A 57 -0.11 33.99 57.70
CA GLY A 57 -0.98 32.94 57.24
C GLY A 57 -2.47 33.23 57.32
N GLU A 58 -3.19 32.42 56.53
CA GLU A 58 -4.53 31.94 56.94
C GLU A 58 -4.86 30.65 56.18
N THR A 59 -5.24 29.66 56.98
CA THR A 59 -5.67 28.33 56.58
C THR A 59 -7.05 28.41 55.94
N ALA A 60 -7.21 27.90 54.71
CA ALA A 60 -8.51 27.57 54.17
C ALA A 60 -8.49 26.13 53.61
N ALA A 61 -9.52 25.37 53.97
CA ALA A 61 -9.73 23.96 53.73
C ALA A 61 -9.86 23.56 52.24
N PRO A 62 -9.70 22.27 51.92
CA PRO A 62 -9.66 21.79 50.53
C PRO A 62 -11.05 21.84 49.89
N SER A 63 -11.17 22.52 48.77
CA SER A 63 -12.32 22.48 47.91
C SER A 63 -12.17 21.32 46.94
N ALA A 64 -13.26 20.62 46.72
CA ALA A 64 -13.42 19.40 45.94
C ALA A 64 -12.83 19.47 44.54
N GLY A 65 -12.34 18.32 44.11
CA GLY A 65 -11.77 18.09 42.75
C GLY A 65 -12.72 18.51 41.64
N GLY A 66 -12.27 19.49 40.90
CA GLY A 66 -12.69 19.65 39.51
C GLY A 66 -11.73 18.84 38.66
N GLU A 67 -12.24 17.91 37.89
CA GLU A 67 -11.50 17.32 36.79
C GLU A 67 -11.00 18.47 35.90
N SER A 68 -9.69 18.65 35.87
CA SER A 68 -9.07 19.51 34.86
C SER A 68 -9.42 18.93 33.52
N PRO A 69 -9.96 19.71 32.56
CA PRO A 69 -9.99 19.27 31.17
C PRO A 69 -8.58 18.90 30.77
N ALA A 70 -8.42 17.73 30.14
CA ALA A 70 -7.16 17.34 29.52
C ALA A 70 -6.64 18.53 28.73
N ALA A 71 -5.39 18.92 28.93
CA ALA A 71 -4.76 19.98 28.18
C ALA A 71 -4.91 19.61 26.68
N SER A 72 -5.67 20.43 25.94
CA SER A 72 -5.77 20.24 24.50
C SER A 72 -4.35 20.28 23.97
N ALA A 73 -3.92 19.22 23.25
CA ALA A 73 -2.67 19.15 22.54
C ALA A 73 -2.72 20.24 21.44
N GLY A 74 -2.38 21.48 21.80
CA GLY A 74 -2.31 22.56 20.81
C GLY A 74 -1.08 22.42 19.94
N GLY A 75 -1.08 23.05 18.77
CA GLY A 75 0.06 23.04 17.88
C GLY A 75 -0.26 22.44 16.51
N SER A 76 0.78 22.03 15.80
CA SER A 76 0.66 21.39 14.49
C SER A 76 1.41 20.08 14.47
N ILE A 77 1.01 19.18 13.57
CA ILE A 77 1.73 17.95 13.21
C ILE A 77 2.00 17.93 11.70
N THR A 78 2.96 17.10 11.29
CA THR A 78 3.19 16.78 9.89
C THR A 78 2.73 15.36 9.59
N PHE A 79 2.21 15.15 8.39
CA PHE A 79 1.68 13.85 7.94
C PHE A 79 2.23 13.49 6.57
N GLY A 80 3.05 12.44 6.50
CA GLY A 80 3.57 11.85 5.26
C GLY A 80 2.55 10.90 4.65
N SER A 81 2.09 11.18 3.45
CA SER A 81 1.03 10.44 2.79
C SER A 81 1.48 9.84 1.47
N ASN A 82 1.20 8.55 1.25
CA ASN A 82 1.33 7.88 -0.05
C ASN A 82 0.02 7.86 -0.85
N TYR A 83 -1.03 8.52 -0.38
CA TYR A 83 -2.28 8.69 -1.12
C TYR A 83 -2.10 9.75 -2.21
N SER A 84 -1.52 9.37 -3.35
CA SER A 84 -1.17 10.28 -4.44
C SER A 84 -2.25 10.40 -5.51
N ASP A 85 -3.07 9.37 -5.71
CA ASP A 85 -4.20 9.41 -6.62
C ASP A 85 -5.31 10.34 -6.09
N ASP A 86 -6.05 10.98 -6.99
CA ASP A 86 -6.99 12.05 -6.63
C ASP A 86 -8.06 11.62 -5.62
N VAL A 87 -8.61 10.39 -5.75
CA VAL A 87 -9.69 9.92 -4.88
C VAL A 87 -9.21 9.74 -3.44
N PRO A 88 -8.20 8.89 -3.13
CA PRO A 88 -7.76 8.71 -1.75
C PRO A 88 -7.10 9.97 -1.17
N LYS A 89 -6.46 10.80 -2.01
CA LYS A 89 -5.87 12.08 -1.58
C LYS A 89 -6.92 13.05 -1.08
N ASN A 90 -8.00 13.25 -1.85
CA ASN A 90 -9.09 14.15 -1.48
C ASN A 90 -9.90 13.60 -0.29
N ALA A 91 -10.12 12.28 -0.25
CA ALA A 91 -10.76 11.61 0.88
C ALA A 91 -9.98 11.82 2.18
N MET A 92 -8.64 11.66 2.15
CA MET A 92 -7.79 11.89 3.31
C MET A 92 -7.72 13.36 3.73
N GLN A 93 -7.78 14.31 2.76
CA GLN A 93 -7.86 15.73 3.08
C GLN A 93 -9.15 16.05 3.86
N ALA A 94 -10.28 15.46 3.50
CA ALA A 94 -11.53 15.64 4.26
C ALA A 94 -11.42 15.12 5.71
N VAL A 95 -10.72 14.00 5.92
CA VAL A 95 -10.44 13.47 7.27
C VAL A 95 -9.57 14.43 8.08
N VAL A 96 -8.52 14.98 7.46
CA VAL A 96 -7.62 15.98 8.06
C VAL A 96 -8.38 17.25 8.45
N ASP A 97 -9.24 17.74 7.56
CA ASP A 97 -10.04 18.94 7.81
C ASP A 97 -11.02 18.73 8.99
N ALA A 98 -11.66 17.55 9.06
CA ALA A 98 -12.52 17.17 10.17
C ALA A 98 -11.76 17.07 11.50
N PHE A 99 -10.56 16.48 11.50
CA PHE A 99 -9.69 16.44 12.67
C PHE A 99 -9.31 17.83 13.15
N THR A 100 -8.84 18.69 12.24
CA THR A 100 -8.47 20.07 12.56
C THR A 100 -9.65 20.85 13.12
N ALA A 101 -10.84 20.72 12.50
CA ALA A 101 -12.06 21.38 13.00
C ALA A 101 -12.45 20.91 14.41
N LYS A 102 -12.24 19.63 14.73
CA LYS A 102 -12.61 19.02 16.02
C LYS A 102 -11.63 19.36 17.14
N THR A 103 -10.33 19.41 16.83
CA THR A 103 -9.27 19.49 17.85
C THR A 103 -8.54 20.82 17.89
N GLY A 104 -8.58 21.59 16.79
CA GLY A 104 -7.75 22.79 16.60
C GLY A 104 -6.28 22.48 16.32
N ILE A 105 -5.90 21.21 16.11
CA ILE A 105 -4.54 20.82 15.73
C ILE A 105 -4.42 20.89 14.21
N GLU A 106 -3.50 21.70 13.72
CA GLU A 106 -3.21 21.79 12.28
C GLU A 106 -2.40 20.58 11.78
N VAL A 107 -2.74 20.05 10.61
CA VAL A 107 -2.03 18.93 9.99
C VAL A 107 -1.45 19.37 8.65
N ALA A 108 -0.12 19.43 8.55
CA ALA A 108 0.57 19.67 7.29
C ALA A 108 0.77 18.35 6.53
N VAL A 109 0.03 18.15 5.45
CA VAL A 109 0.08 16.91 4.65
C VAL A 109 1.19 17.01 3.60
N ASN A 110 2.12 16.07 3.61
CA ASN A 110 3.21 15.90 2.65
C ASN A 110 2.93 14.66 1.79
N THR A 111 2.32 14.85 0.62
CA THR A 111 2.00 13.75 -0.29
C THR A 111 3.18 13.44 -1.20
N VAL A 112 3.55 12.15 -1.28
CA VAL A 112 4.54 11.60 -2.20
C VAL A 112 3.85 10.53 -3.04
N ASP A 113 4.28 10.38 -4.29
CA ASP A 113 3.81 9.32 -5.17
C ASP A 113 3.89 7.94 -4.48
N HIS A 114 2.84 7.13 -4.66
CA HIS A 114 2.65 5.87 -3.93
C HIS A 114 3.84 4.92 -4.05
N GLY A 115 4.32 4.68 -5.27
CA GLY A 115 5.48 3.80 -5.52
C GLY A 115 6.76 4.41 -4.95
N SER A 116 6.99 5.69 -5.24
CA SER A 116 8.17 6.44 -4.74
C SER A 116 8.24 6.47 -3.22
N PHE A 117 7.10 6.59 -2.53
CA PHE A 117 7.06 6.56 -1.06
C PHE A 117 7.50 5.20 -0.52
N GLN A 118 7.04 4.11 -1.12
CA GLN A 118 7.44 2.76 -0.73
C GLN A 118 8.92 2.50 -0.97
N ASP A 119 9.45 2.89 -2.14
CA ASP A 119 10.85 2.71 -2.48
C ASP A 119 11.78 3.50 -1.56
N GLN A 120 11.35 4.66 -1.08
CA GLN A 120 12.13 5.56 -0.25
C GLN A 120 11.89 5.39 1.25
N ILE A 121 10.99 4.53 1.68
CA ILE A 121 10.54 4.44 3.09
C ILE A 121 11.72 4.26 4.07
N SER A 122 12.69 3.42 3.75
CA SER A 122 13.83 3.18 4.64
C SER A 122 14.66 4.44 4.85
N SER A 123 14.93 5.20 3.79
CA SER A 123 15.67 6.46 3.89
C SER A 123 14.85 7.57 4.54
N TYR A 124 13.55 7.61 4.26
CA TYR A 124 12.60 8.53 4.88
C TYR A 124 12.55 8.34 6.40
N LEU A 125 12.36 7.12 6.89
CA LEU A 125 12.27 6.83 8.32
C LEU A 125 13.59 7.00 9.07
N GLN A 126 14.73 6.76 8.41
CA GLN A 126 16.05 7.00 8.99
C GLN A 126 16.41 8.48 9.05
N GLY A 127 15.86 9.29 8.16
CA GLY A 127 16.08 10.73 8.05
C GLY A 127 15.28 11.54 9.05
N THR A 128 14.54 12.51 8.53
CA THR A 128 13.62 13.38 9.29
C THR A 128 12.20 13.14 8.77
N PRO A 129 11.55 12.05 9.17
CA PRO A 129 10.20 11.75 8.74
C PRO A 129 9.20 12.75 9.32
N ASP A 130 7.98 12.75 8.75
CA ASP A 130 6.84 13.44 9.32
C ASP A 130 6.47 12.85 10.69
N ASP A 131 5.67 13.56 11.48
CA ASP A 131 5.24 13.10 12.81
C ASP A 131 4.45 11.78 12.70
N THR A 132 3.57 11.70 11.69
CA THR A 132 2.77 10.53 11.35
C THR A 132 2.91 10.20 9.86
N PHE A 133 2.65 8.96 9.47
CA PHE A 133 2.73 8.56 8.07
C PHE A 133 1.81 7.39 7.74
N THR A 134 1.37 7.31 6.46
CA THR A 134 0.66 6.15 5.92
C THR A 134 1.59 4.95 5.82
N TRP A 135 1.12 3.77 6.20
CA TRP A 135 1.85 2.53 6.00
C TRP A 135 0.91 1.33 5.93
N PHE A 136 1.49 0.14 5.97
CA PHE A 136 0.83 -1.15 5.82
C PHE A 136 1.00 -1.99 7.08
N ALA A 137 -0.04 -2.75 7.45
CA ALA A 137 -0.02 -3.68 8.57
C ALA A 137 0.94 -4.87 8.32
N GLY A 138 1.01 -5.77 9.26
CA GLY A 138 1.73 -7.03 9.12
C GLY A 138 3.25 -6.89 9.21
N TYR A 139 3.97 -7.66 8.40
CA TYR A 139 5.44 -7.72 8.49
C TYR A 139 6.11 -6.39 8.14
N ARG A 140 5.59 -5.63 7.18
CA ARG A 140 6.15 -4.31 6.82
C ARG A 140 6.13 -3.34 8.00
N MET A 141 5.06 -3.33 8.80
CA MET A 141 5.02 -2.55 10.04
C MET A 141 6.03 -3.09 11.04
N ARG A 142 6.02 -4.42 11.32
CA ARG A 142 6.93 -5.05 12.31
C ARG A 142 8.39 -4.82 11.98
N PHE A 143 8.76 -4.89 10.70
CA PHE A 143 10.13 -4.66 10.25
C PHE A 143 10.68 -3.28 10.66
N PHE A 144 9.91 -2.22 10.48
CA PHE A 144 10.35 -0.88 10.86
C PHE A 144 10.21 -0.62 12.36
N ALA A 145 9.18 -1.15 13.01
CA ALA A 145 9.02 -1.09 14.45
C ALA A 145 10.18 -1.80 15.18
N GLY A 146 10.57 -2.98 14.71
CA GLY A 146 11.71 -3.75 15.25
C GLY A 146 13.07 -3.04 15.12
N GLN A 147 13.21 -2.13 14.15
CA GLN A 147 14.39 -1.26 13.99
C GLN A 147 14.32 0.03 14.84
N GLY A 148 13.26 0.21 15.62
CA GLY A 148 13.04 1.43 16.42
C GLY A 148 12.76 2.67 15.57
N LEU A 149 12.17 2.50 14.38
CA LEU A 149 11.83 3.57 13.45
C LEU A 149 10.39 4.07 13.58
N ALA A 150 9.60 3.44 14.46
CA ALA A 150 8.24 3.83 14.82
C ALA A 150 8.09 3.99 16.32
N THR A 151 7.13 4.80 16.74
CA THR A 151 6.78 5.01 18.15
C THR A 151 5.76 3.96 18.60
N ASP A 152 5.99 3.39 19.80
CA ASP A 152 5.03 2.57 20.52
C ASP A 152 3.79 3.39 20.87
N ILE A 153 2.62 2.96 20.39
CA ILE A 153 1.30 3.56 20.64
C ILE A 153 0.38 2.62 21.41
N SER A 154 0.94 1.72 22.24
CA SER A 154 0.15 0.78 23.05
C SER A 154 -0.78 1.49 24.03
N ASP A 155 -0.42 2.69 24.49
CA ASP A 155 -1.28 3.54 25.30
C ASP A 155 -2.53 4.00 24.52
N VAL A 156 -2.40 4.42 23.27
CA VAL A 156 -3.54 4.70 22.37
C VAL A 156 -4.39 3.43 22.20
N TRP A 157 -3.76 2.28 21.95
CA TRP A 157 -4.47 1.00 21.80
C TRP A 157 -5.21 0.57 23.06
N SER A 158 -4.77 0.97 24.25
CA SER A 158 -5.51 0.71 25.49
C SER A 158 -6.87 1.41 25.54
N GLU A 159 -7.03 2.49 24.79
CA GLU A 159 -8.26 3.28 24.69
C GLU A 159 -9.15 2.79 23.53
N ILE A 160 -8.55 2.51 22.36
CA ILE A 160 -9.27 2.22 21.11
C ILE A 160 -9.43 0.72 20.81
N GLY A 161 -8.73 -0.16 21.54
CA GLY A 161 -8.60 -1.58 21.18
C GLY A 161 -9.93 -2.36 21.11
N SER A 162 -10.96 -1.91 21.83
CA SER A 162 -12.30 -2.51 21.74
C SER A 162 -13.03 -2.17 20.42
N ASN A 163 -12.51 -1.20 19.66
CA ASN A 163 -13.06 -0.80 18.36
C ASN A 163 -12.50 -1.62 17.18
N TYR A 164 -11.67 -2.62 17.47
CA TYR A 164 -11.06 -3.47 16.44
C TYR A 164 -11.22 -4.95 16.78
N SER A 165 -11.23 -5.80 15.75
CA SER A 165 -11.14 -7.24 15.92
C SER A 165 -9.75 -7.67 16.40
N ASP A 166 -9.66 -8.89 16.97
CA ASP A 166 -8.38 -9.47 17.39
C ASP A 166 -7.41 -9.63 16.20
N ALA A 167 -7.92 -9.85 14.99
CA ALA A 167 -7.11 -9.95 13.77
C ALA A 167 -6.45 -8.59 13.43
N PHE A 168 -7.18 -7.49 13.48
CA PHE A 168 -6.64 -6.15 13.28
C PHE A 168 -5.62 -5.78 14.35
N LYS A 169 -5.89 -6.15 15.61
CA LYS A 169 -4.94 -5.94 16.71
C LYS A 169 -3.66 -6.74 16.48
N ALA A 170 -3.76 -8.01 16.10
CA ALA A 170 -2.59 -8.84 15.79
C ALA A 170 -1.76 -8.27 14.62
N ALA A 171 -2.42 -7.80 13.55
CA ALA A 171 -1.78 -7.18 12.41
C ALA A 171 -1.07 -5.84 12.75
N SER A 172 -1.46 -5.20 13.87
CA SER A 172 -0.90 -3.94 14.38
C SER A 172 0.15 -4.12 15.46
N THR A 173 0.44 -5.38 15.85
CA THR A 173 1.34 -5.73 16.94
C THR A 173 2.73 -6.07 16.42
N GLY A 174 3.75 -5.45 17.00
CA GLY A 174 5.16 -5.76 16.75
C GLY A 174 5.62 -7.06 17.41
N ASP A 175 6.81 -7.54 17.05
CA ASP A 175 7.39 -8.77 17.60
C ASP A 175 7.70 -8.67 19.11
N ASP A 176 7.76 -7.45 19.63
CA ASP A 176 7.90 -7.14 21.07
C ASP A 176 6.56 -7.11 21.85
N GLY A 177 5.45 -7.41 21.17
CA GLY A 177 4.11 -7.42 21.73
C GLY A 177 3.45 -6.05 21.90
N LYS A 178 4.08 -4.98 21.43
CA LYS A 178 3.55 -3.61 21.47
C LYS A 178 2.83 -3.25 20.18
N GLN A 179 1.97 -2.22 20.23
CA GLN A 179 1.21 -1.76 19.08
C GLN A 179 1.89 -0.55 18.41
N TYR A 180 1.96 -0.56 17.08
CA TYR A 180 2.65 0.45 16.27
C TYR A 180 1.82 1.01 15.13
N PHE A 181 0.61 0.49 14.90
CA PHE A 181 -0.17 0.76 13.70
C PHE A 181 -1.64 0.98 14.04
N ILE A 182 -2.30 1.89 13.33
CA ILE A 182 -3.75 2.10 13.37
C ILE A 182 -4.34 1.60 12.05
N PRO A 183 -5.12 0.50 12.05
CA PRO A 183 -5.85 0.05 10.87
C PRO A 183 -6.89 1.08 10.46
N PHE A 184 -7.03 1.35 9.17
CA PHE A 184 -7.95 2.36 8.69
C PHE A 184 -8.99 1.80 7.73
N TYR A 185 -8.56 1.03 6.74
CA TYR A 185 -9.43 0.27 5.86
C TYR A 185 -8.73 -1.00 5.38
N ASN A 186 -9.52 -1.90 4.79
CA ASN A 186 -9.04 -3.03 4.02
C ASN A 186 -9.86 -3.20 2.75
N TYR A 187 -9.39 -4.05 1.83
CA TYR A 187 -10.01 -4.30 0.53
C TYR A 187 -9.65 -5.69 0.01
N PRO A 188 -10.59 -6.45 -0.57
CA PRO A 188 -10.27 -7.76 -1.11
C PRO A 188 -9.62 -7.65 -2.50
N TRP A 189 -8.73 -8.60 -2.82
CA TRP A 189 -8.28 -8.85 -4.18
C TRP A 189 -9.25 -9.80 -4.88
N VAL A 190 -9.80 -9.33 -5.99
CA VAL A 190 -10.91 -9.98 -6.69
C VAL A 190 -10.84 -9.72 -8.19
N VAL A 191 -11.63 -10.43 -8.98
CA VAL A 191 -11.76 -10.17 -10.41
C VAL A 191 -12.84 -9.14 -10.65
N ILE A 192 -12.45 -7.91 -10.97
CA ILE A 192 -13.33 -6.77 -11.22
C ILE A 192 -13.74 -6.79 -12.71
N TYR A 193 -15.01 -6.42 -13.00
CA TYR A 193 -15.54 -6.34 -14.34
C TYR A 193 -16.63 -5.27 -14.46
N ARG A 194 -17.04 -4.93 -15.69
CA ARG A 194 -18.20 -4.06 -15.95
C ARG A 194 -19.44 -4.90 -16.23
N LYS A 195 -20.51 -4.71 -15.42
CA LYS A 195 -21.82 -5.40 -15.60
C LYS A 195 -22.37 -5.21 -17.00
N SER A 196 -22.36 -3.96 -17.48
CA SER A 196 -22.89 -3.61 -18.81
C SER A 196 -22.16 -4.34 -19.95
N LEU A 197 -20.84 -4.60 -19.83
CA LEU A 197 -20.09 -5.37 -20.82
C LEU A 197 -20.50 -6.85 -20.80
N PHE A 198 -20.63 -7.42 -19.59
CA PHE A 198 -21.05 -8.82 -19.43
C PHE A 198 -22.46 -9.05 -19.95
N GLU A 199 -23.39 -8.13 -19.68
CA GLU A 199 -24.76 -8.18 -20.21
C GLU A 199 -24.78 -8.05 -21.75
N GLU A 200 -24.09 -7.04 -22.29
CA GLU A 200 -23.99 -6.78 -23.74
C GLU A 200 -23.48 -8.00 -24.50
N LYS A 201 -22.45 -8.67 -24.00
CA LYS A 201 -21.81 -9.81 -24.62
C LYS A 201 -22.41 -11.16 -24.21
N GLY A 202 -23.30 -11.17 -23.24
CA GLY A 202 -23.86 -12.39 -22.65
C GLY A 202 -22.79 -13.27 -22.02
N TYR A 203 -21.84 -12.65 -21.31
CA TYR A 203 -20.84 -13.36 -20.51
C TYR A 203 -21.44 -13.81 -19.18
N SER A 204 -20.96 -14.94 -18.67
CA SER A 204 -21.33 -15.47 -17.36
C SER A 204 -20.14 -15.42 -16.42
N ILE A 205 -20.39 -15.21 -15.13
CA ILE A 205 -19.36 -15.27 -14.10
C ILE A 205 -18.79 -16.69 -14.03
N PRO A 206 -17.47 -16.87 -14.20
CA PRO A 206 -16.83 -18.18 -14.12
C PRO A 206 -16.70 -18.62 -12.66
N ALA A 207 -17.05 -19.87 -12.37
CA ALA A 207 -16.88 -20.46 -11.05
C ALA A 207 -15.59 -21.26 -10.93
N THR A 208 -15.15 -21.90 -12.02
CA THR A 208 -13.99 -22.76 -12.09
C THR A 208 -12.90 -22.21 -13.00
N TRP A 209 -11.70 -22.74 -12.88
CA TRP A 209 -10.57 -22.39 -13.75
C TRP A 209 -10.87 -22.66 -15.24
N ASP A 210 -11.56 -23.76 -15.54
CA ASP A 210 -11.89 -24.09 -16.91
C ASP A 210 -12.95 -23.13 -17.48
N ASP A 211 -13.95 -22.73 -16.68
CA ASP A 211 -14.91 -21.68 -17.05
C ASP A 211 -14.22 -20.34 -17.28
N PHE A 212 -13.22 -20.00 -16.45
CA PHE A 212 -12.45 -18.76 -16.58
C PHE A 212 -11.65 -18.72 -17.89
N LYS A 213 -10.96 -19.82 -18.23
CA LYS A 213 -10.25 -19.94 -19.51
C LYS A 213 -11.23 -19.88 -20.70
N ALA A 214 -12.35 -20.58 -20.61
CA ALA A 214 -13.37 -20.56 -21.67
C ALA A 214 -13.97 -19.14 -21.87
N LEU A 215 -14.21 -18.39 -20.79
CA LEU A 215 -14.57 -16.98 -20.86
C LEU A 215 -13.49 -16.13 -21.50
N GLY A 216 -12.23 -16.33 -21.14
CA GLY A 216 -11.09 -15.64 -21.72
C GLY A 216 -10.96 -15.90 -23.24
N ASP A 217 -11.12 -17.14 -23.68
CA ASP A 217 -11.10 -17.51 -25.10
C ASP A 217 -12.25 -16.85 -25.87
N ARG A 218 -13.43 -16.77 -25.27
CA ARG A 218 -14.59 -16.07 -25.84
C ARG A 218 -14.32 -14.56 -25.95
N MET A 219 -13.73 -13.94 -24.91
CA MET A 219 -13.38 -12.52 -24.94
C MET A 219 -12.37 -12.22 -26.06
N LYS A 220 -11.36 -13.08 -26.25
CA LYS A 220 -10.42 -12.96 -27.38
C LYS A 220 -11.13 -13.05 -28.72
N ALA A 221 -12.05 -13.99 -28.88
CA ALA A 221 -12.83 -14.13 -30.10
C ALA A 221 -13.71 -12.89 -30.38
N ASP A 222 -14.16 -12.21 -29.34
CA ASP A 222 -14.93 -10.96 -29.42
C ASP A 222 -14.02 -9.71 -29.60
N GLY A 223 -12.69 -9.90 -29.68
CA GLY A 223 -11.70 -8.82 -29.89
C GLY A 223 -11.33 -8.05 -28.63
N LEU A 224 -11.60 -8.61 -27.45
CA LEU A 224 -11.25 -8.02 -26.15
C LEU A 224 -9.96 -8.64 -25.60
N VAL A 225 -9.23 -7.87 -24.79
CA VAL A 225 -8.24 -8.40 -23.86
C VAL A 225 -9.00 -9.09 -22.72
N PRO A 226 -8.78 -10.38 -22.42
CA PRO A 226 -9.53 -11.03 -21.35
C PRO A 226 -9.29 -10.43 -19.96
N LEU A 227 -8.02 -10.20 -19.61
CA LEU A 227 -7.61 -9.74 -18.29
C LEU A 227 -6.64 -8.56 -18.43
N ALA A 228 -7.07 -7.37 -18.00
CA ALA A 228 -6.18 -6.22 -17.88
C ALA A 228 -5.01 -6.57 -16.94
N PHE A 229 -3.83 -6.10 -17.27
CA PHE A 229 -2.65 -6.32 -16.43
C PHE A 229 -1.60 -5.23 -16.66
N GLY A 230 -1.11 -4.63 -15.57
CA GLY A 230 -0.05 -3.64 -15.54
C GLY A 230 0.83 -3.90 -14.32
N ASP A 231 2.15 -4.00 -14.54
CA ASP A 231 3.13 -4.40 -13.51
C ASP A 231 4.43 -3.56 -13.60
N SER A 232 4.34 -2.33 -14.09
CA SER A 232 5.51 -1.43 -14.10
C SER A 232 6.07 -1.19 -12.70
N ASP A 233 5.19 -1.21 -11.70
CA ASP A 233 5.53 -1.00 -10.30
C ASP A 233 5.95 -2.29 -9.58
N GLY A 234 5.76 -3.46 -10.24
CA GLY A 234 6.20 -4.80 -9.81
C GLY A 234 5.36 -5.46 -8.72
N TRP A 235 4.49 -4.72 -8.03
CA TRP A 235 3.64 -5.29 -6.99
C TRP A 235 2.36 -5.96 -7.53
N PRO A 236 1.72 -5.58 -8.66
CA PRO A 236 0.51 -6.27 -9.10
C PRO A 236 0.70 -7.77 -9.38
N ALA A 237 1.89 -8.15 -9.83
CA ALA A 237 2.23 -9.56 -10.03
C ALA A 237 2.23 -10.39 -8.74
N MET A 238 2.51 -9.76 -7.58
CA MET A 238 2.52 -10.44 -6.29
C MET A 238 1.16 -11.00 -5.93
N GLY A 239 0.07 -10.25 -6.11
CA GLY A 239 -1.28 -10.74 -5.83
C GLY A 239 -1.69 -11.89 -6.74
N THR A 240 -1.17 -11.94 -7.99
CA THR A 240 -1.37 -13.10 -8.86
C THR A 240 -0.64 -14.33 -8.31
N PHE A 241 0.59 -14.17 -7.81
CA PHE A 241 1.32 -15.24 -7.15
C PHE A 241 0.57 -15.74 -5.90
N ASP A 242 0.13 -14.81 -5.06
CA ASP A 242 -0.53 -15.13 -3.79
C ASP A 242 -1.81 -15.92 -4.00
N ILE A 243 -2.70 -15.46 -4.86
CA ILE A 243 -3.96 -16.15 -5.10
C ILE A 243 -3.74 -17.54 -5.72
N LEU A 244 -2.80 -17.68 -6.66
CA LEU A 244 -2.48 -18.98 -7.23
C LEU A 244 -1.88 -19.91 -6.18
N ASN A 245 -0.99 -19.42 -5.31
CA ASN A 245 -0.38 -20.21 -4.26
C ASN A 245 -1.43 -20.65 -3.23
N MET A 246 -2.27 -19.76 -2.75
CA MET A 246 -3.35 -20.11 -1.82
C MET A 246 -4.34 -21.12 -2.42
N ARG A 247 -4.70 -20.97 -3.69
CA ARG A 247 -5.62 -21.90 -4.38
C ARG A 247 -5.02 -23.28 -4.64
N LEU A 248 -3.70 -23.36 -4.90
CA LEU A 248 -3.02 -24.62 -5.20
C LEU A 248 -2.52 -25.34 -3.94
N ASN A 249 -2.02 -24.61 -2.97
CA ASN A 249 -1.22 -25.14 -1.88
C ASN A 249 -1.79 -24.86 -0.47
N GLY A 250 -2.87 -24.05 -0.39
CA GLY A 250 -3.52 -23.65 0.85
C GLY A 250 -2.85 -22.46 1.53
N TYR A 251 -3.61 -21.84 2.44
CA TYR A 251 -3.19 -20.65 3.18
C TYR A 251 -1.97 -20.91 4.08
N ASP A 252 -1.98 -22.03 4.81
CA ASP A 252 -0.89 -22.35 5.75
C ASP A 252 0.45 -22.49 5.04
N PHE A 253 0.49 -23.14 3.86
CA PHE A 253 1.70 -23.22 3.05
C PHE A 253 2.13 -21.82 2.54
N HIS A 254 1.18 -21.03 2.07
CA HIS A 254 1.47 -19.67 1.58
C HIS A 254 2.12 -18.82 2.68
N ILE A 255 1.52 -18.73 3.85
CA ILE A 255 2.08 -17.97 4.99
C ILE A 255 3.40 -18.57 5.49
N GLY A 256 3.51 -19.90 5.49
CA GLY A 256 4.75 -20.59 5.83
C GLY A 256 5.90 -20.22 4.89
N LEU A 257 5.62 -20.13 3.58
CA LEU A 257 6.58 -19.68 2.56
C LEU A 257 7.00 -18.22 2.78
N MET A 258 6.04 -17.33 3.03
CA MET A 258 6.29 -15.92 3.32
C MET A 258 7.13 -15.72 4.59
N ALA A 259 6.94 -16.55 5.59
CA ALA A 259 7.69 -16.53 6.85
C ALA A 259 9.07 -17.23 6.76
N GLY A 260 9.38 -17.90 5.64
CA GLY A 260 10.62 -18.67 5.47
C GLY A 260 10.62 -20.04 6.17
N ASN A 261 9.46 -20.54 6.57
CA ASN A 261 9.29 -21.89 7.14
C ASN A 261 9.24 -22.96 6.03
N GLU A 262 8.90 -22.56 4.82
CA GLU A 262 8.88 -23.39 3.63
C GLU A 262 9.99 -22.96 2.67
N LYS A 263 10.33 -23.79 1.69
CA LYS A 263 11.40 -23.51 0.73
C LYS A 263 10.85 -23.01 -0.60
N TRP A 264 11.50 -21.99 -1.17
CA TRP A 264 11.18 -21.51 -2.51
C TRP A 264 11.44 -22.57 -3.60
N THR A 265 12.29 -23.55 -3.31
CA THR A 265 12.56 -24.71 -4.18
C THR A 265 11.55 -25.85 -4.02
N ASP A 266 10.53 -25.69 -3.16
CA ASP A 266 9.49 -26.73 -3.01
C ASP A 266 8.73 -26.93 -4.33
N PRO A 267 8.42 -28.18 -4.75
CA PRO A 267 7.60 -28.45 -5.93
C PRO A 267 6.23 -27.75 -5.94
N LYS A 268 5.67 -27.44 -4.78
CA LYS A 268 4.44 -26.65 -4.66
C LYS A 268 4.63 -25.26 -5.23
N VAL A 269 5.78 -24.61 -5.01
CA VAL A 269 6.08 -23.31 -5.60
C VAL A 269 6.21 -23.41 -7.13
N ALA A 270 6.84 -24.46 -7.64
CA ALA A 270 6.88 -24.71 -9.07
C ALA A 270 5.48 -24.81 -9.68
N SER A 271 4.54 -25.47 -9.00
CA SER A 271 3.15 -25.59 -9.48
C SER A 271 2.44 -24.23 -9.63
N VAL A 272 2.80 -23.23 -8.81
CA VAL A 272 2.27 -21.86 -8.93
C VAL A 272 2.70 -21.24 -10.26
N PHE A 273 3.99 -21.31 -10.59
CA PHE A 273 4.52 -20.76 -11.84
C PHE A 273 3.99 -21.53 -13.06
N GLU A 274 3.83 -22.86 -12.97
CA GLU A 274 3.19 -23.64 -14.03
C GLU A 274 1.73 -23.21 -14.26
N LYS A 275 0.97 -22.99 -13.19
CA LYS A 275 -0.40 -22.48 -13.28
C LYS A 275 -0.44 -21.06 -13.85
N TRP A 276 0.55 -20.22 -13.50
CA TRP A 276 0.64 -18.88 -14.05
C TRP A 276 0.94 -18.87 -15.55
N ARG A 277 1.74 -19.84 -16.07
CA ARG A 277 1.92 -20.03 -17.52
C ARG A 277 0.59 -20.23 -18.24
N GLU A 278 -0.38 -20.93 -17.65
CA GLU A 278 -1.71 -21.08 -18.23
C GLU A 278 -2.49 -19.74 -18.27
N LEU A 279 -2.22 -18.82 -17.35
CA LEU A 279 -2.88 -17.52 -17.25
C LEU A 279 -2.28 -16.48 -18.19
N LEU A 280 -0.96 -16.51 -18.41
CA LEU A 280 -0.24 -15.49 -19.20
C LEU A 280 -0.87 -15.20 -20.57
N PRO A 281 -1.36 -16.19 -21.35
CA PRO A 281 -1.99 -15.91 -22.64
C PRO A 281 -3.24 -15.03 -22.58
N TYR A 282 -3.85 -14.87 -21.40
CA TYR A 282 -5.05 -14.05 -21.21
C TYR A 282 -4.75 -12.65 -20.70
N LEU A 283 -3.51 -12.38 -20.27
CA LEU A 283 -3.09 -11.09 -19.75
C LEU A 283 -2.89 -10.08 -20.88
N GLN A 284 -3.07 -8.82 -20.56
CA GLN A 284 -2.79 -7.69 -21.44
C GLN A 284 -1.30 -7.62 -21.76
N GLU A 285 -0.94 -7.63 -23.06
CA GLU A 285 0.46 -7.54 -23.50
C GLU A 285 1.14 -6.25 -23.04
N GLY A 286 2.48 -6.31 -22.83
CA GLY A 286 3.27 -5.14 -22.42
C GLY A 286 3.08 -4.74 -20.95
N ALA A 287 2.72 -5.67 -20.09
CA ALA A 287 2.44 -5.46 -18.67
C ALA A 287 3.57 -4.76 -17.92
N LEU A 288 4.83 -5.12 -18.17
CA LEU A 288 6.00 -4.57 -17.47
C LEU A 288 6.26 -3.08 -17.73
N GLY A 289 5.65 -2.52 -18.78
CA GLY A 289 5.71 -1.09 -19.12
C GLY A 289 4.40 -0.34 -18.85
N ARG A 290 3.39 -1.00 -18.27
CA ARG A 290 2.08 -0.42 -18.01
C ARG A 290 1.86 -0.30 -16.51
N THR A 291 1.33 0.86 -16.09
CA THR A 291 0.90 1.07 -14.71
C THR A 291 -0.39 0.29 -14.41
N TRP A 292 -0.65 0.04 -13.13
CA TRP A 292 -1.92 -0.58 -12.72
C TRP A 292 -3.12 0.33 -13.03
N GLN A 293 -2.93 1.67 -13.01
CA GLN A 293 -3.96 2.64 -13.37
C GLN A 293 -4.33 2.53 -14.86
N ASP A 294 -3.33 2.43 -15.75
CA ASP A 294 -3.57 2.25 -17.18
C ASP A 294 -4.30 0.92 -17.48
N ALA A 295 -3.97 -0.14 -16.73
CA ALA A 295 -4.68 -1.41 -16.83
C ALA A 295 -6.13 -1.29 -16.33
N ALA A 296 -6.37 -0.58 -15.21
CA ALA A 296 -7.71 -0.28 -14.73
C ALA A 296 -8.53 0.51 -15.78
N GLN A 297 -7.93 1.52 -16.40
CA GLN A 297 -8.57 2.28 -17.47
C GLN A 297 -8.92 1.42 -18.69
N ALA A 298 -8.10 0.42 -19.05
CA ALA A 298 -8.42 -0.51 -20.12
C ALA A 298 -9.68 -1.35 -19.81
N MET A 299 -9.86 -1.80 -18.56
CA MET A 299 -11.05 -2.50 -18.11
C MET A 299 -12.27 -1.56 -18.04
N ILE A 300 -12.13 -0.37 -17.46
CA ILE A 300 -13.18 0.64 -17.37
C ILE A 300 -13.64 1.06 -18.77
N GLY A 301 -12.71 1.26 -19.69
CA GLY A 301 -12.97 1.60 -21.10
C GLY A 301 -13.46 0.44 -21.97
N LYS A 302 -13.74 -0.75 -21.38
CA LYS A 302 -14.20 -1.96 -22.08
C LYS A 302 -13.24 -2.44 -23.17
N GLN A 303 -11.94 -2.13 -23.06
CA GLN A 303 -10.88 -2.69 -23.90
C GLN A 303 -10.43 -4.05 -23.35
N ALA A 304 -10.48 -4.20 -22.03
CA ALA A 304 -10.31 -5.47 -21.34
C ALA A 304 -11.62 -5.91 -20.67
N GLY A 305 -11.84 -7.22 -20.58
CA GLY A 305 -13.07 -7.77 -20.01
C GLY A 305 -13.08 -7.78 -18.49
N MET A 306 -11.93 -8.02 -17.88
CA MET A 306 -11.76 -8.23 -16.43
C MET A 306 -10.43 -7.63 -15.95
N TYR A 307 -10.32 -7.44 -14.61
CA TYR A 307 -9.06 -7.07 -13.96
C TYR A 307 -8.98 -7.73 -12.59
N PHE A 308 -7.93 -8.54 -12.36
CA PHE A 308 -7.64 -9.10 -11.04
C PHE A 308 -6.72 -8.13 -10.28
N LEU A 309 -7.28 -7.44 -9.29
CA LEU A 309 -6.58 -6.48 -8.44
C LEU A 309 -7.41 -6.23 -7.17
N GLY A 310 -6.84 -5.47 -6.22
CA GLY A 310 -7.59 -4.92 -5.10
C GLY A 310 -8.73 -4.02 -5.57
N THR A 311 -9.84 -4.03 -4.84
CA THR A 311 -11.05 -3.28 -5.23
C THR A 311 -10.85 -1.78 -5.38
N PHE A 312 -9.80 -1.21 -4.81
CA PHE A 312 -9.39 0.19 -5.04
C PHE A 312 -9.18 0.55 -6.52
N ALA A 313 -8.93 -0.43 -7.39
CA ALA A 313 -8.87 -0.20 -8.84
C ALA A 313 -10.15 0.45 -9.40
N GLY A 314 -11.29 0.23 -8.75
CA GLY A 314 -12.55 0.88 -9.08
C GLY A 314 -12.58 2.39 -8.84
N GLU A 315 -11.63 2.95 -8.08
CA GLU A 315 -11.51 4.40 -7.86
C GLU A 315 -11.02 5.13 -9.11
N GLN A 316 -10.41 4.41 -10.05
CA GLN A 316 -10.03 4.92 -11.36
C GLN A 316 -11.24 5.18 -12.27
N ALA A 317 -12.43 4.65 -11.93
CA ALA A 317 -13.66 4.94 -12.65
C ALA A 317 -14.26 6.27 -12.19
N SER A 318 -14.91 6.98 -13.15
CA SER A 318 -15.72 8.15 -12.81
C SER A 318 -16.87 7.78 -11.87
N GLU A 319 -17.39 8.73 -11.10
CA GLU A 319 -18.56 8.51 -10.25
C GLU A 319 -19.76 7.93 -11.03
N ALA A 320 -19.92 8.32 -12.29
CA ALA A 320 -20.97 7.82 -13.15
C ALA A 320 -20.76 6.36 -13.60
N ASP A 321 -19.50 5.92 -13.70
CA ASP A 321 -19.13 4.57 -14.13
C ASP A 321 -19.03 3.57 -12.98
N ARG A 322 -18.73 4.03 -11.74
CA ARG A 322 -18.59 3.16 -10.56
C ARG A 322 -19.77 2.23 -10.33
N PRO A 323 -21.05 2.66 -10.48
CA PRO A 323 -22.19 1.77 -10.29
C PRO A 323 -22.26 0.61 -11.29
N ASP A 324 -21.55 0.69 -12.43
CA ASP A 324 -21.46 -0.39 -13.43
C ASP A 324 -20.39 -1.44 -13.07
N LEU A 325 -19.49 -1.14 -12.12
CA LEU A 325 -18.50 -2.11 -11.65
C LEU A 325 -19.14 -3.17 -10.76
N ASP A 326 -18.66 -4.39 -10.89
CA ASP A 326 -18.91 -5.49 -9.97
C ASP A 326 -17.68 -6.41 -9.97
N PHE A 327 -17.66 -7.43 -9.13
CA PHE A 327 -16.54 -8.35 -9.03
C PHE A 327 -17.00 -9.76 -8.65
N PHE A 328 -16.10 -10.71 -8.79
CA PHE A 328 -16.25 -12.07 -8.28
C PHE A 328 -14.91 -12.58 -7.72
N PRO A 329 -14.92 -13.55 -6.78
CA PRO A 329 -13.70 -14.16 -6.27
C PRO A 329 -12.90 -14.81 -7.39
N PHE A 330 -11.57 -14.87 -7.24
CA PHE A 330 -10.76 -15.66 -8.17
C PHE A 330 -11.28 -17.10 -8.22
N PRO A 331 -11.43 -17.70 -9.42
CA PRO A 331 -12.08 -19.00 -9.57
C PRO A 331 -11.37 -20.12 -8.82
N THR A 332 -12.11 -21.20 -8.55
CA THR A 332 -11.57 -22.42 -7.97
C THR A 332 -10.67 -23.16 -8.97
N LEU A 333 -9.60 -23.81 -8.48
CA LEU A 333 -8.65 -24.55 -9.31
C LEU A 333 -8.86 -26.08 -9.28
N GLY A 334 -9.90 -26.56 -8.59
CA GLY A 334 -10.20 -27.98 -8.44
C GLY A 334 -9.33 -28.68 -7.40
N THR A 335 -8.85 -27.95 -6.39
CA THR A 335 -8.01 -28.46 -5.31
C THR A 335 -8.81 -28.64 -4.00
N GLU A 336 -8.21 -29.32 -3.01
CA GLU A 336 -8.79 -29.44 -1.67
C GLU A 336 -8.92 -28.07 -0.96
N PHE A 337 -8.14 -27.08 -1.37
CA PHE A 337 -8.11 -25.72 -0.79
C PHE A 337 -9.19 -24.79 -1.34
N ASP A 338 -9.95 -25.21 -2.33
CA ASP A 338 -11.05 -24.39 -2.89
C ASP A 338 -12.12 -24.04 -1.83
N SER A 339 -12.27 -24.87 -0.78
CA SER A 339 -13.20 -24.64 0.32
C SER A 339 -12.70 -23.61 1.34
N GLU A 340 -11.41 -23.31 1.38
CA GLU A 340 -10.83 -22.29 2.28
C GLU A 340 -11.15 -20.87 1.82
N LEU A 341 -11.35 -20.67 0.51
CA LEU A 341 -11.57 -19.36 -0.10
C LEU A 341 -10.57 -18.31 0.37
N GLY A 342 -9.29 -18.68 0.52
CA GLY A 342 -8.21 -17.77 0.90
C GLY A 342 -8.15 -16.58 -0.05
N ILE A 343 -8.04 -15.37 0.49
CA ILE A 343 -7.95 -14.12 -0.28
C ILE A 343 -6.86 -13.23 0.29
N ASP A 344 -6.34 -12.34 -0.54
CA ASP A 344 -5.66 -11.15 -0.06
C ASP A 344 -6.71 -10.12 0.33
N ALA A 345 -6.62 -9.62 1.56
CA ALA A 345 -7.38 -8.46 2.02
C ALA A 345 -6.48 -7.58 2.90
N PRO A 346 -5.52 -6.90 2.27
CA PRO A 346 -4.52 -6.11 2.97
C PRO A 346 -5.13 -4.94 3.73
N ILE A 347 -4.46 -4.57 4.84
CA ILE A 347 -4.89 -3.52 5.77
C ILE A 347 -3.96 -2.33 5.60
N ASP A 348 -4.51 -1.20 5.22
CA ASP A 348 -3.83 0.09 5.15
C ASP A 348 -4.14 0.94 6.37
N GLY A 349 -3.21 1.79 6.77
CA GLY A 349 -3.38 2.64 7.93
C GLY A 349 -2.16 3.51 8.24
N PHE A 350 -1.91 3.77 9.53
CA PHE A 350 -1.01 4.82 9.94
C PHE A 350 -0.05 4.40 11.05
N MET A 351 1.11 5.02 11.04
CA MET A 351 2.13 4.89 12.08
C MET A 351 2.58 6.27 12.59
N VAL A 352 3.13 6.29 13.81
CA VAL A 352 3.83 7.45 14.35
C VAL A 352 5.33 7.22 14.18
N SER A 353 6.05 8.21 13.67
CA SER A 353 7.49 8.10 13.46
C SER A 353 8.27 8.03 14.78
N LYS A 354 9.54 7.59 14.71
CA LYS A 354 10.39 7.37 15.90
C LYS A 354 10.63 8.61 16.77
N ALA A 355 10.51 9.81 16.20
CA ALA A 355 10.81 11.07 16.89
C ALA A 355 9.92 12.19 16.37
N PRO A 356 8.58 12.10 16.62
CA PRO A 356 7.65 13.11 16.19
C PRO A 356 7.94 14.42 16.94
N LYS A 357 7.77 15.55 16.28
CA LYS A 357 7.95 16.89 16.88
C LYS A 357 6.84 17.21 17.89
N ASN A 358 5.63 16.70 17.63
CA ASN A 358 4.47 16.82 18.49
C ASN A 358 3.85 15.45 18.76
N LEU A 359 4.41 14.70 19.72
CA LEU A 359 3.96 13.34 20.04
C LEU A 359 2.48 13.28 20.48
N GLU A 360 2.06 14.22 21.33
CA GLU A 360 0.68 14.20 21.82
C GLU A 360 -0.32 14.56 20.71
N GLY A 361 0.02 15.51 19.84
CA GLY A 361 -0.78 15.80 18.65
C GLY A 361 -0.83 14.62 17.67
N ALA A 362 0.29 13.91 17.49
CA ALA A 362 0.35 12.71 16.65
C ALA A 362 -0.54 11.58 17.22
N LYS A 363 -0.50 11.35 18.55
CA LYS A 363 -1.35 10.36 19.20
C LYS A 363 -2.84 10.73 19.15
N GLU A 364 -3.15 12.02 19.28
CA GLU A 364 -4.53 12.50 19.13
C GLU A 364 -5.06 12.27 17.71
N PHE A 365 -4.20 12.49 16.70
CA PHE A 365 -4.55 12.13 15.32
C PHE A 365 -4.76 10.63 15.14
N MET A 366 -3.92 9.77 15.75
CA MET A 366 -4.12 8.31 15.75
C MET A 366 -5.45 7.91 16.40
N ARG A 367 -5.84 8.53 17.55
CA ARG A 367 -7.15 8.28 18.18
C ARG A 367 -8.31 8.63 17.26
N PHE A 368 -8.22 9.76 16.57
CA PHE A 368 -9.25 10.18 15.62
C PHE A 368 -9.34 9.23 14.42
N LEU A 369 -8.21 8.88 13.81
CA LEU A 369 -8.16 7.93 12.68
C LEU A 369 -8.72 6.55 13.04
N ALA A 370 -8.67 6.16 14.32
CA ALA A 370 -9.19 4.90 14.82
C ALA A 370 -10.71 4.88 14.99
N THR A 371 -11.42 5.98 14.73
CA THR A 371 -12.88 6.06 14.88
C THR A 371 -13.61 5.74 13.58
N GLY A 372 -14.83 5.18 13.71
CA GLY A 372 -15.73 5.03 12.57
C GLY A 372 -16.08 6.36 11.90
N GLU A 373 -16.13 7.47 12.67
CA GLU A 373 -16.33 8.82 12.11
C GLU A 373 -15.26 9.14 11.05
N ALA A 374 -13.98 9.01 11.39
CA ALA A 374 -12.89 9.31 10.47
C ALA A 374 -12.88 8.38 9.25
N GLN A 375 -13.14 7.08 9.48
CA GLN A 375 -13.16 6.08 8.41
C GLN A 375 -14.37 6.27 7.48
N ASN A 376 -15.54 6.63 8.01
CA ASN A 376 -16.70 6.95 7.19
C ASN A 376 -16.50 8.19 6.33
N ILE A 377 -15.87 9.26 6.87
CA ILE A 377 -15.50 10.46 6.08
C ILE A 377 -14.62 10.07 4.88
N PHE A 378 -13.64 9.20 5.09
CA PHE A 378 -12.79 8.72 4.01
C PHE A 378 -13.59 7.92 2.97
N LEU A 379 -14.39 6.96 3.45
CA LEU A 379 -15.13 6.03 2.60
C LEU A 379 -16.27 6.68 1.81
N GLU A 380 -16.76 7.85 2.22
CA GLU A 380 -17.73 8.63 1.46
C GLU A 380 -17.20 9.00 0.06
N SER A 381 -15.92 9.34 -0.05
CA SER A 381 -15.26 9.66 -1.33
C SER A 381 -14.51 8.47 -1.94
N SER A 382 -14.12 7.48 -1.13
CA SER A 382 -13.35 6.28 -1.52
C SER A 382 -14.14 4.99 -1.27
N PRO A 383 -15.25 4.74 -2.00
CA PRO A 383 -16.20 3.67 -1.72
C PRO A 383 -15.75 2.28 -2.20
N ASN A 384 -14.50 2.11 -2.56
CA ASN A 384 -13.91 0.84 -3.00
C ASN A 384 -13.09 0.15 -1.90
N ASN A 385 -13.29 0.59 -0.65
CA ASN A 385 -12.68 0.07 0.56
C ASN A 385 -13.75 -0.17 1.63
N VAL A 386 -13.44 -0.94 2.68
CA VAL A 386 -14.28 -1.14 3.86
C VAL A 386 -13.57 -0.71 5.13
N ALA A 387 -14.30 -0.17 6.08
CA ALA A 387 -13.76 0.31 7.35
C ALA A 387 -13.15 -0.85 8.17
N ALA A 388 -12.09 -0.54 8.90
CA ALA A 388 -11.49 -1.43 9.88
C ALA A 388 -12.10 -1.29 11.28
N ALA A 389 -12.67 -0.14 11.61
CA ALA A 389 -13.25 0.16 12.92
C ALA A 389 -14.66 -0.44 13.07
N ASN A 390 -14.91 -1.09 14.21
CA ASN A 390 -16.21 -1.75 14.50
C ASN A 390 -17.37 -0.75 14.68
N ASP A 391 -17.09 0.52 15.03
CA ASP A 391 -18.08 1.58 15.20
C ASP A 391 -18.36 2.36 13.89
N ALA A 392 -17.79 1.93 12.78
CA ALA A 392 -18.09 2.54 11.48
C ALA A 392 -19.55 2.30 11.09
N ASP A 393 -20.22 3.33 10.58
CA ASP A 393 -21.57 3.20 10.06
C ASP A 393 -21.55 2.57 8.67
N THR A 394 -21.87 1.28 8.62
CA THR A 394 -21.97 0.49 7.37
C THR A 394 -23.33 0.59 6.68
N SER A 395 -24.28 1.33 7.25
CA SER A 395 -25.63 1.48 6.66
C SER A 395 -25.60 2.29 5.36
N ALA A 396 -24.59 3.12 5.16
CA ALA A 396 -24.34 3.89 3.95
C ALA A 396 -23.54 3.14 2.88
N TYR A 397 -23.11 1.91 3.14
CA TYR A 397 -22.33 1.14 2.18
C TYR A 397 -23.08 0.91 0.87
N THR A 398 -22.40 1.16 -0.24
CA THR A 398 -22.88 0.79 -1.57
C THR A 398 -23.04 -0.73 -1.69
N PRO A 399 -23.83 -1.25 -2.65
CA PRO A 399 -23.88 -2.70 -2.90
C PRO A 399 -22.49 -3.32 -3.16
N PHE A 400 -21.58 -2.57 -3.75
CA PHE A 400 -20.19 -3.00 -3.97
C PHE A 400 -19.45 -3.17 -2.64
N GLN A 401 -19.55 -2.21 -1.72
CA GLN A 401 -18.97 -2.28 -0.38
C GLN A 401 -19.57 -3.40 0.47
N GLN A 402 -20.88 -3.58 0.42
CA GLN A 402 -21.56 -4.67 1.13
C GLN A 402 -21.01 -6.03 0.68
N LYS A 403 -20.85 -6.21 -0.63
CA LYS A 403 -20.28 -7.43 -1.20
C LYS A 403 -18.81 -7.63 -0.83
N MET A 404 -18.01 -6.54 -0.71
CA MET A 404 -16.64 -6.63 -0.19
C MET A 404 -16.61 -7.11 1.25
N ALA A 405 -17.44 -6.53 2.11
CA ALA A 405 -17.54 -6.94 3.52
C ALA A 405 -17.99 -8.41 3.66
N GLU A 406 -18.92 -8.85 2.82
CA GLU A 406 -19.39 -10.25 2.77
C GLU A 406 -18.27 -11.22 2.37
N ILE A 407 -17.47 -10.88 1.35
CA ILE A 407 -16.35 -11.72 0.91
C ILE A 407 -15.27 -11.80 1.98
N ILE A 408 -14.87 -10.67 2.57
CA ILE A 408 -13.88 -10.64 3.64
C ILE A 408 -14.39 -11.42 4.85
N GLY A 409 -15.62 -11.20 5.27
CA GLY A 409 -16.23 -11.89 6.41
C GLY A 409 -16.50 -13.38 6.18
N GLY A 410 -16.70 -13.78 4.93
CA GLY A 410 -16.95 -15.17 4.52
C GLY A 410 -15.69 -15.95 4.14
N SER A 411 -14.52 -15.29 4.03
CA SER A 411 -13.27 -15.94 3.72
C SER A 411 -12.79 -16.80 4.90
N GLY A 412 -12.36 -18.03 4.61
CA GLY A 412 -11.78 -18.93 5.60
C GLY A 412 -10.36 -18.53 6.00
N ALA A 413 -9.67 -17.78 5.14
CA ALA A 413 -8.29 -17.36 5.35
C ALA A 413 -8.00 -16.03 4.64
N ILE A 414 -7.31 -15.13 5.31
CA ILE A 414 -6.97 -13.80 4.80
C ILE A 414 -5.46 -13.58 4.90
N ALA A 415 -4.81 -13.43 3.75
CA ALA A 415 -3.44 -12.95 3.64
C ALA A 415 -3.40 -11.42 3.56
N GLN A 416 -2.28 -10.83 4.02
CA GLN A 416 -2.10 -9.39 3.94
C GLN A 416 -1.59 -8.95 2.56
N PHE A 417 -1.00 -9.80 1.82
CA PHE A 417 -0.32 -9.60 0.54
C PHE A 417 1.18 -9.93 0.63
N LEU A 418 1.78 -10.47 -0.42
CA LEU A 418 3.16 -10.97 -0.41
C LEU A 418 4.13 -9.97 0.25
N ASP A 419 4.12 -8.72 -0.17
CA ASP A 419 5.07 -7.72 0.33
C ASP A 419 4.80 -7.28 1.78
N ARG A 420 3.68 -7.69 2.37
CA ARG A 420 3.29 -7.42 3.76
C ARG A 420 3.38 -8.65 4.64
N ASP A 421 3.37 -9.83 4.05
CA ASP A 421 3.50 -11.11 4.74
C ASP A 421 4.93 -11.63 4.76
N THR A 422 5.85 -11.01 4.01
CA THR A 422 7.28 -11.30 4.05
C THR A 422 8.13 -10.06 4.32
N ARG A 423 9.45 -10.26 4.49
CA ARG A 423 10.40 -9.19 4.78
C ARG A 423 10.58 -8.24 3.58
N PRO A 424 10.63 -6.91 3.79
CA PRO A 424 10.67 -5.92 2.72
C PRO A 424 11.88 -6.02 1.78
N ASP A 425 13.04 -6.44 2.29
CA ASP A 425 14.26 -6.61 1.49
C ASP A 425 14.17 -7.83 0.56
N PHE A 426 13.33 -8.83 0.88
CA PHE A 426 13.00 -9.94 -0.01
C PHE A 426 11.86 -9.59 -0.98
N ALA A 427 10.85 -8.85 -0.53
CA ALA A 427 9.71 -8.48 -1.38
C ALA A 427 10.09 -7.47 -2.48
N GLY A 428 11.05 -6.59 -2.23
CA GLY A 428 11.36 -5.41 -3.05
C GLY A 428 11.93 -5.69 -4.44
N PRO A 429 12.41 -4.62 -5.15
CA PRO A 429 12.84 -4.69 -6.56
C PRO A 429 13.96 -5.68 -6.86
N ASN A 430 14.86 -5.92 -5.90
CA ASN A 430 15.95 -6.90 -6.04
C ASN A 430 15.55 -8.32 -5.63
N GLY A 431 14.32 -8.50 -5.12
CA GLY A 431 13.75 -9.76 -4.67
C GLY A 431 12.52 -10.14 -5.48
N MET A 432 11.42 -10.48 -4.80
CA MET A 432 10.24 -11.07 -5.44
C MET A 432 9.62 -10.19 -6.51
N GLN A 433 9.57 -8.87 -6.34
CA GLN A 433 9.15 -7.95 -7.39
C GLN A 433 9.93 -8.19 -8.68
N GLY A 434 11.26 -8.17 -8.62
CA GLY A 434 12.12 -8.40 -9.78
C GLY A 434 12.03 -9.84 -10.30
N PHE A 435 11.92 -10.83 -9.44
CA PHE A 435 11.75 -12.23 -9.85
C PHE A 435 10.43 -12.43 -10.61
N LEU A 436 9.31 -11.93 -10.10
CA LEU A 436 8.02 -12.08 -10.78
C LEU A 436 8.00 -11.38 -12.14
N GLN A 437 8.60 -10.18 -12.24
CA GLN A 437 8.77 -9.49 -13.52
C GLN A 437 9.66 -10.28 -14.50
N ASN A 438 10.74 -10.89 -14.01
CA ASN A 438 11.59 -11.76 -14.84
C ASN A 438 10.84 -12.98 -15.33
N PHE A 439 10.00 -13.60 -14.48
CA PHE A 439 9.15 -14.71 -14.91
C PHE A 439 8.14 -14.31 -16.00
N ILE A 440 7.49 -13.15 -15.86
CA ILE A 440 6.56 -12.63 -16.87
C ILE A 440 7.28 -12.36 -18.20
N ASN A 441 8.53 -11.88 -18.15
CA ASN A 441 9.33 -11.59 -19.32
C ASN A 441 9.86 -12.86 -20.03
N ASP A 442 10.19 -13.91 -19.28
CA ASP A 442 10.66 -15.21 -19.79
C ASP A 442 9.97 -16.36 -19.07
N PRO A 443 8.69 -16.64 -19.40
CA PRO A 443 7.93 -17.65 -18.71
C PRO A 443 8.37 -19.09 -19.00
N GLU A 444 9.13 -19.33 -20.09
CA GLU A 444 9.59 -20.66 -20.49
C GLU A 444 10.93 -21.06 -19.84
N GLN A 445 11.51 -20.20 -18.99
CA GLN A 445 12.75 -20.48 -18.30
C GLN A 445 12.66 -21.76 -17.45
N ASP A 446 13.82 -22.38 -17.18
CA ASP A 446 13.93 -23.56 -16.30
C ASP A 446 13.53 -23.20 -14.86
N LEU A 447 12.37 -23.68 -14.40
CA LEU A 447 11.84 -23.37 -13.08
C LEU A 447 12.74 -23.93 -11.96
N THR A 448 13.44 -25.04 -12.15
CA THR A 448 14.32 -25.58 -11.11
C THR A 448 15.48 -24.62 -10.82
N ALA A 449 16.14 -24.14 -11.86
CA ALA A 449 17.22 -23.17 -11.74
C ALA A 449 16.69 -21.80 -11.23
N TYR A 450 15.54 -21.39 -11.73
CA TYR A 450 14.90 -20.14 -11.33
C TYR A 450 14.51 -20.12 -9.86
N LEU A 451 13.84 -21.16 -9.35
CA LEU A 451 13.45 -21.26 -7.94
C LEU A 451 14.68 -21.38 -7.02
N GLN A 452 15.75 -22.02 -7.49
CA GLN A 452 17.00 -22.03 -6.75
C GLN A 452 17.59 -20.62 -6.61
N THR A 453 17.49 -19.79 -7.64
CA THR A 453 17.94 -18.39 -7.56
C THR A 453 17.14 -17.60 -6.52
N ILE A 454 15.81 -17.81 -6.44
CA ILE A 454 14.96 -17.19 -5.42
C ILE A 454 15.37 -17.66 -4.01
N GLN A 455 15.59 -18.97 -3.85
CA GLN A 455 16.01 -19.55 -2.58
C GLN A 455 17.38 -19.01 -2.14
N ASP A 456 18.36 -18.96 -3.05
CA ASP A 456 19.71 -18.44 -2.75
C ASP A 456 19.65 -16.98 -2.33
N PHE A 457 18.76 -16.18 -2.94
CA PHE A 457 18.55 -14.80 -2.53
C PHE A 457 17.93 -14.73 -1.12
N TRP A 458 16.89 -15.53 -0.84
CA TRP A 458 16.33 -15.65 0.51
C TRP A 458 17.40 -16.01 1.53
N ASP A 459 18.18 -17.05 1.27
CA ASP A 459 19.21 -17.54 2.18
C ASP A 459 20.33 -16.51 2.42
N SER A 460 20.52 -15.56 1.51
CA SER A 460 21.48 -14.45 1.67
C SER A 460 21.02 -13.35 2.63
N LEU A 461 19.74 -13.32 2.97
CA LEU A 461 19.11 -12.29 3.82
C LEU A 461 18.93 -12.76 5.28
N VAL A 462 19.05 -14.06 5.55
CA VAL A 462 18.80 -14.69 6.86
C VAL A 462 20.06 -15.18 7.56
#